data_1b64d1e58515191ceb87d3ea176c78ef
#
_entry.id   1b64d1e58515191ceb87d3ea176c78ef
#
_cell.length_a   1.000
_cell.length_b   1.000
_cell.length_c   1.000
_cell.angle_alpha   90.00
_cell.angle_beta   90.00
_cell.angle_gamma   90.00
#
_symmetry.space_group_name_H-M   'P 1'
#
loop_
_entity.id
_entity.type
_entity.pdbx_description
1 polymer ?
#
loop_
_entity_poly.entity_id
_entity_poly.type
_entity_poly.pdbx_seq_one_letter_code
_entity_poly.pdbx_strand_id
1 'polypeptide(L)'
;MECLKLSFAALSLAAISAFAGPITTVPWNGHPGAATFTFDDGLHSQTSNLTFLDNMDAKVTFFVCTGTMDFSTNSQPHLNYAKKGHEIGNHTVNHKNLTQGADLNSEIGGAATKLRSMGLEATSLATPYCAQNATVKNAINQEHFINRGCGGGGLTGWDNEPDWMQIDSHYWQASSNVASFKSSLDQAASGKWHVQLNHGVAGNWDVISTADIKTLIEYAVSKNLWVATFSTVGAYLRAHFTIDKATATNTANGFTVKWTSPHAHMPKSVPLRVKIQGAQGKTVSQKGKEVKPNSDGTYTIEFMALELEVSGEPIEVKPFKGAIEIPGTVEAENYDTYAYSDADGKSDETGYRSDDAGIVKGGTGYALGYTSAEDYFEYTLDVKKAGKYKVVINGATGNSTASSVTVSVGDKKIETEIPSKGDWNTYSEVEAGELELAAGKQTLRLTINTNYINVDWIKFVDESAQSSSSVPQSSSSANPAVSSSSALAQSSSSATNAIVQKIAFEHGVAMVRYQVFDLNGQLIKSANVMAGSVSEAWNLVKTGLRKGAYVMRYSEAGQGSHVVKVRLQ
;
A
#
# COMPACT_ATOMS: atom_id res chain seq x y z
N MET A 1 68.11 13.61 2.72
CA MET A 1 66.85 14.30 2.27
C MET A 1 65.95 13.25 1.72
N GLU A 2 65.13 12.66 2.62
CA GLU A 2 64.10 11.69 2.24
C GLU A 2 62.76 12.41 2.09
N CYS A 3 62.20 12.30 0.90
CA CYS A 3 60.86 12.83 0.62
C CYS A 3 59.78 11.86 1.12
N LEU A 4 59.08 12.29 2.16
CA LEU A 4 57.90 11.60 2.69
C LEU A 4 56.74 11.78 1.71
N LYS A 5 56.28 10.70 1.05
CA LYS A 5 55.07 10.69 0.23
C LYS A 5 53.86 10.51 1.16
N LEU A 6 53.12 11.57 1.41
CA LEU A 6 51.79 11.46 2.01
C LEU A 6 50.79 10.95 0.94
N SER A 7 50.28 9.74 1.13
CA SER A 7 49.14 9.24 0.40
C SER A 7 47.85 9.78 1.05
N PHE A 8 47.17 10.65 0.38
CA PHE A 8 45.79 11.03 0.74
C PHE A 8 44.86 9.90 0.34
N ALA A 9 44.36 9.15 1.32
CA ALA A 9 43.20 8.29 1.11
C ALA A 9 41.96 9.19 1.00
N ALA A 10 41.41 9.29 -0.19
CA ALA A 10 40.10 9.94 -0.38
C ALA A 10 39.03 9.08 0.26
N LEU A 11 38.51 9.51 1.43
CA LEU A 11 37.32 8.95 2.05
C LEU A 11 36.14 9.44 1.21
N SER A 12 35.61 8.58 0.34
CA SER A 12 34.35 8.84 -0.34
C SER A 12 33.22 8.80 0.69
N LEU A 13 32.72 9.96 1.09
CA LEU A 13 31.47 10.07 1.80
C LEU A 13 30.37 9.63 0.81
N ALA A 14 29.92 8.39 0.93
CA ALA A 14 28.69 7.97 0.26
C ALA A 14 27.55 8.84 0.80
N ALA A 15 26.91 9.59 -0.07
CA ALA A 15 25.72 10.34 0.28
C ALA A 15 24.63 9.35 0.74
N ILE A 16 24.26 9.41 2.02
CA ILE A 16 23.18 8.61 2.58
C ILE A 16 21.90 9.26 2.09
N SER A 17 21.33 8.75 1.00
CA SER A 17 20.00 9.16 0.56
C SER A 17 18.95 8.33 1.32
N ALA A 18 18.13 9.00 2.14
CA ALA A 18 16.91 8.42 2.67
C ALA A 18 15.83 8.41 1.58
N PHE A 19 15.15 7.31 1.40
CA PHE A 19 14.04 7.17 0.44
C PHE A 19 12.78 6.68 1.17
N ALA A 20 11.61 6.90 0.57
CA ALA A 20 10.34 6.41 1.11
C ALA A 20 10.41 4.88 1.33
N GLY A 21 9.84 4.42 2.43
CA GLY A 21 10.13 3.11 3.00
C GLY A 21 9.95 1.95 2.03
N PRO A 22 10.94 1.04 1.99
CA PRO A 22 10.87 -0.19 1.18
C PRO A 22 9.96 -1.25 1.81
N ILE A 23 9.27 -0.93 2.90
CA ILE A 23 8.40 -1.86 3.63
C ILE A 23 6.96 -1.43 3.42
N THR A 24 6.13 -2.32 2.91
CA THR A 24 4.69 -2.11 2.78
C THR A 24 3.95 -3.15 3.61
N THR A 25 3.06 -2.71 4.50
CA THR A 25 2.26 -3.61 5.33
C THR A 25 1.19 -4.29 4.49
N VAL A 26 1.03 -5.60 4.65
CA VAL A 26 -0.06 -6.35 4.03
C VAL A 26 -1.36 -6.03 4.76
N PRO A 27 -2.39 -5.49 4.09
CA PRO A 27 -3.65 -5.12 4.75
C PRO A 27 -4.26 -6.30 5.50
N TRP A 28 -4.76 -6.00 6.71
CA TRP A 28 -5.49 -6.95 7.56
C TRP A 28 -4.84 -8.34 7.66
N ASN A 29 -3.51 -8.38 7.73
CA ASN A 29 -2.73 -9.63 7.80
C ASN A 29 -2.98 -10.59 6.63
N GLY A 30 -3.39 -10.07 5.46
CA GLY A 30 -3.70 -10.85 4.26
C GLY A 30 -5.15 -11.31 4.14
N HIS A 31 -6.04 -10.81 4.98
CA HIS A 31 -7.48 -11.02 4.89
C HIS A 31 -8.18 -9.84 4.18
N PRO A 32 -9.40 -10.01 3.66
CA PRO A 32 -10.15 -8.94 3.01
C PRO A 32 -10.61 -7.83 3.97
N GLY A 33 -10.51 -8.07 5.28
CA GLY A 33 -10.84 -7.14 6.35
C GLY A 33 -10.68 -7.81 7.71
N ALA A 34 -11.03 -7.10 8.79
CA ALA A 34 -10.94 -7.63 10.16
C ALA A 34 -12.27 -7.52 10.92
N ALA A 35 -12.45 -8.38 11.89
CA ALA A 35 -13.57 -8.32 12.82
C ALA A 35 -13.10 -8.57 14.26
N THR A 36 -13.59 -7.76 15.19
CA THR A 36 -13.35 -7.92 16.62
C THR A 36 -14.68 -7.96 17.36
N PHE A 37 -14.86 -8.98 18.18
CA PHE A 37 -16.02 -9.13 19.05
C PHE A 37 -15.59 -8.82 20.48
N THR A 38 -16.19 -7.77 21.08
CA THR A 38 -15.87 -7.32 22.43
C THR A 38 -17.04 -7.54 23.37
N PHE A 39 -16.73 -7.85 24.62
CA PHE A 39 -17.71 -8.14 25.69
C PHE A 39 -17.35 -7.31 26.92
N ASP A 40 -18.26 -6.42 27.32
CA ASP A 40 -18.03 -5.49 28.42
C ASP A 40 -18.43 -6.08 29.78
N ASP A 41 -17.99 -5.43 30.86
CA ASP A 41 -18.29 -5.67 32.27
C ASP A 41 -17.57 -6.86 32.92
N GLY A 42 -17.14 -7.86 32.14
CA GLY A 42 -16.51 -9.07 32.70
C GLY A 42 -17.51 -9.99 33.38
N LEU A 43 -18.64 -10.28 32.74
CA LEU A 43 -19.74 -11.08 33.23
C LEU A 43 -19.46 -12.58 33.06
N HIS A 44 -19.85 -13.40 34.06
CA HIS A 44 -19.70 -14.86 33.98
C HIS A 44 -20.62 -15.47 32.89
N SER A 45 -21.73 -14.83 32.54
CA SER A 45 -22.56 -15.27 31.41
C SER A 45 -21.79 -15.35 30.10
N GLN A 46 -20.78 -14.48 29.92
CA GLN A 46 -19.91 -14.48 28.72
C GLN A 46 -19.06 -15.76 28.70
N THR A 47 -18.27 -15.98 29.77
CA THR A 47 -17.32 -17.11 29.84
C THR A 47 -18.02 -18.47 29.88
N SER A 48 -19.25 -18.54 30.41
CA SER A 48 -20.02 -19.78 30.47
C SER A 48 -20.66 -20.17 29.14
N ASN A 49 -20.96 -19.19 28.27
CA ASN A 49 -21.72 -19.40 27.03
C ASN A 49 -20.88 -19.25 25.73
N LEU A 50 -19.59 -18.89 25.84
CA LEU A 50 -18.69 -18.76 24.70
C LEU A 50 -17.71 -19.94 24.54
N THR A 51 -17.99 -21.08 25.14
CA THR A 51 -17.12 -22.27 25.10
C THR A 51 -16.91 -22.85 23.70
N PHE A 52 -17.80 -22.54 22.75
CA PHE A 52 -17.64 -22.92 21.34
C PHE A 52 -16.42 -22.29 20.68
N LEU A 53 -15.88 -21.18 21.21
CA LEU A 53 -14.64 -20.55 20.75
C LEU A 53 -13.42 -21.46 20.87
N ASP A 54 -13.45 -22.46 21.73
CA ASP A 54 -12.36 -23.44 21.89
C ASP A 54 -12.12 -24.26 20.61
N ASN A 55 -13.13 -24.34 19.73
CA ASN A 55 -13.08 -25.08 18.48
C ASN A 55 -13.00 -24.15 17.23
N MET A 56 -12.66 -22.87 17.44
CA MET A 56 -12.60 -21.88 16.36
C MET A 56 -11.27 -21.14 16.38
N ASP A 57 -10.75 -20.85 15.20
CA ASP A 57 -9.63 -19.92 15.04
C ASP A 57 -10.15 -18.48 15.04
N ALA A 58 -10.72 -18.07 16.17
CA ALA A 58 -11.25 -16.74 16.41
C ALA A 58 -10.91 -16.32 17.84
N LYS A 59 -10.46 -15.08 18.00
CA LYS A 59 -10.12 -14.51 19.32
C LYS A 59 -11.00 -13.30 19.59
N VAL A 60 -11.47 -13.19 20.84
CA VAL A 60 -12.35 -12.12 21.30
C VAL A 60 -11.72 -11.33 22.44
N THR A 61 -12.29 -10.19 22.78
CA THR A 61 -11.83 -9.32 23.88
C THR A 61 -12.91 -9.21 24.96
N PHE A 62 -12.51 -9.40 26.21
CA PHE A 62 -13.32 -9.13 27.38
C PHE A 62 -12.80 -7.88 28.07
N PHE A 63 -13.59 -6.81 28.08
CA PHE A 63 -13.31 -5.60 28.86
C PHE A 63 -13.91 -5.76 30.27
N VAL A 64 -13.06 -5.83 31.29
CA VAL A 64 -13.48 -6.25 32.63
C VAL A 64 -13.36 -5.13 33.65
N CYS A 65 -14.36 -5.03 34.54
CA CYS A 65 -14.32 -4.18 35.73
C CYS A 65 -13.55 -4.88 36.84
N THR A 66 -12.48 -4.26 37.35
CA THR A 66 -11.60 -4.92 38.30
C THR A 66 -12.02 -4.81 39.76
N GLY A 67 -12.97 -3.93 40.10
CA GLY A 67 -13.49 -3.69 41.44
C GLY A 67 -14.99 -3.98 41.60
N THR A 68 -15.69 -4.21 40.49
CA THR A 68 -17.12 -4.53 40.46
C THR A 68 -17.38 -5.68 39.48
N MET A 69 -18.64 -6.08 39.32
CA MET A 69 -19.09 -7.15 38.44
C MET A 69 -18.47 -8.53 38.77
N ASP A 70 -18.77 -9.53 37.97
CA ASP A 70 -18.40 -10.92 38.25
C ASP A 70 -16.89 -11.13 38.22
N PHE A 71 -16.16 -10.45 37.33
CA PHE A 71 -14.70 -10.55 37.28
C PHE A 71 -14.03 -10.18 38.60
N SER A 72 -14.53 -9.19 39.34
CA SER A 72 -13.96 -8.76 40.62
C SER A 72 -14.09 -9.82 41.73
N THR A 73 -15.13 -10.64 41.65
CA THR A 73 -15.40 -11.70 42.64
C THR A 73 -14.72 -13.02 42.28
N ASN A 74 -14.64 -13.35 40.96
CA ASN A 74 -13.97 -14.53 40.46
C ASN A 74 -13.42 -14.29 39.05
N SER A 75 -12.17 -13.93 38.94
CA SER A 75 -11.49 -13.66 37.65
C SER A 75 -11.08 -14.92 36.88
N GLN A 76 -11.05 -16.08 37.53
CA GLN A 76 -10.46 -17.31 36.96
C GLN A 76 -11.08 -17.73 35.61
N PRO A 77 -12.42 -17.66 35.41
CA PRO A 77 -13.00 -17.97 34.09
C PRO A 77 -12.42 -17.14 32.97
N HIS A 78 -12.29 -15.80 33.12
CA HIS A 78 -11.70 -14.92 32.14
C HIS A 78 -10.20 -15.18 31.95
N LEU A 79 -9.44 -15.43 33.00
CA LEU A 79 -8.02 -15.79 32.93
C LEU A 79 -7.78 -17.10 32.16
N ASN A 80 -8.73 -18.02 32.18
CA ASN A 80 -8.68 -19.23 31.37
C ASN A 80 -8.82 -18.91 29.87
N TYR A 81 -9.66 -17.92 29.49
CA TYR A 81 -9.73 -17.41 28.14
C TYR A 81 -8.44 -16.69 27.72
N ALA A 82 -7.84 -15.90 28.61
CA ALA A 82 -6.55 -15.26 28.34
C ALA A 82 -5.44 -16.28 27.98
N LYS A 83 -5.38 -17.41 28.67
CA LYS A 83 -4.44 -18.51 28.38
C LYS A 83 -4.67 -19.14 26.99
N LYS A 84 -5.85 -18.99 26.42
CA LYS A 84 -6.22 -19.45 25.07
C LYS A 84 -6.03 -18.38 23.99
N GLY A 85 -5.42 -17.23 24.35
CA GLY A 85 -5.12 -16.13 23.44
C GLY A 85 -6.25 -15.12 23.23
N HIS A 86 -7.33 -15.17 24.03
CA HIS A 86 -8.31 -14.10 24.09
C HIS A 86 -7.77 -12.93 24.93
N GLU A 87 -8.22 -11.72 24.66
CA GLU A 87 -7.79 -10.53 25.36
C GLU A 87 -8.65 -10.25 26.60
N ILE A 88 -8.00 -9.83 27.68
CA ILE A 88 -8.64 -9.21 28.84
C ILE A 88 -8.21 -7.75 28.86
N GLY A 89 -9.10 -6.86 28.46
CA GLY A 89 -8.91 -5.40 28.43
C GLY A 89 -9.50 -4.72 29.66
N ASN A 90 -9.20 -3.45 29.82
CA ASN A 90 -9.60 -2.61 30.95
C ASN A 90 -11.02 -2.03 30.73
N HIS A 91 -11.90 -2.16 31.72
CA HIS A 91 -13.21 -1.49 31.76
C HIS A 91 -13.39 -0.68 33.06
N THR A 92 -12.30 -0.11 33.56
CA THR A 92 -12.15 0.61 34.83
C THR A 92 -12.26 -0.26 36.10
N VAL A 93 -12.13 0.37 37.27
CA VAL A 93 -12.29 -0.33 38.55
C VAL A 93 -13.77 -0.53 38.83
N ASN A 94 -14.56 0.54 38.85
CA ASN A 94 -15.91 0.56 39.38
C ASN A 94 -17.00 0.91 38.35
N HIS A 95 -16.69 0.86 37.06
CA HIS A 95 -17.63 1.17 35.99
C HIS A 95 -18.26 2.58 36.12
N LYS A 96 -17.48 3.59 36.54
CA LYS A 96 -17.99 4.96 36.70
C LYS A 96 -18.05 5.69 35.38
N ASN A 97 -19.01 6.63 35.29
CA ASN A 97 -18.98 7.61 34.20
C ASN A 97 -17.77 8.54 34.38
N LEU A 98 -16.76 8.39 33.52
CA LEU A 98 -15.47 9.07 33.62
C LEU A 98 -15.55 10.59 33.42
N THR A 99 -16.65 11.10 32.83
CA THR A 99 -16.86 12.55 32.63
C THR A 99 -17.57 13.24 33.80
N GLN A 100 -17.98 12.48 34.84
CA GLN A 100 -18.80 12.96 35.96
C GLN A 100 -18.02 12.96 37.29
N GLY A 101 -16.81 13.52 37.31
CA GLY A 101 -16.04 13.70 38.54
C GLY A 101 -15.39 12.41 39.11
N ALA A 102 -15.25 11.38 38.28
CA ALA A 102 -14.49 10.19 38.66
C ALA A 102 -12.99 10.51 38.81
N ASP A 103 -12.35 9.88 39.77
CA ASP A 103 -10.88 9.89 39.85
C ASP A 103 -10.33 8.99 38.72
N LEU A 104 -9.85 9.62 37.64
CA LEU A 104 -9.39 8.94 36.44
C LEU A 104 -8.17 8.06 36.71
N ASN A 105 -7.25 8.50 37.59
CA ASN A 105 -6.07 7.69 37.93
C ASN A 105 -6.48 6.41 38.66
N SER A 106 -7.41 6.51 39.61
CA SER A 106 -7.91 5.34 40.32
C SER A 106 -8.72 4.41 39.42
N GLU A 107 -9.62 4.96 38.60
CA GLU A 107 -10.52 4.14 37.74
C GLU A 107 -9.77 3.50 36.56
N ILE A 108 -8.91 4.24 35.86
CA ILE A 108 -8.19 3.77 34.68
C ILE A 108 -6.88 3.10 35.10
N GLY A 109 -5.99 3.85 35.78
CA GLY A 109 -4.66 3.37 36.19
C GLY A 109 -4.71 2.28 37.25
N GLY A 110 -5.66 2.36 38.20
CA GLY A 110 -5.90 1.33 39.21
C GLY A 110 -6.29 0.00 38.58
N ALA A 111 -7.21 0.00 37.60
CA ALA A 111 -7.60 -1.22 36.88
C ALA A 111 -6.45 -1.77 36.04
N ALA A 112 -5.72 -0.91 35.30
CA ALA A 112 -4.55 -1.30 34.52
C ALA A 112 -3.49 -1.98 35.42
N THR A 113 -3.17 -1.38 36.55
CA THR A 113 -2.24 -1.93 37.53
C THR A 113 -2.70 -3.30 38.05
N LYS A 114 -3.98 -3.44 38.37
CA LYS A 114 -4.56 -4.71 38.84
C LYS A 114 -4.42 -5.79 37.75
N LEU A 115 -4.79 -5.50 36.50
CA LEU A 115 -4.70 -6.46 35.40
C LEU A 115 -3.24 -6.87 35.13
N ARG A 116 -2.31 -5.91 35.12
CA ARG A 116 -0.87 -6.18 34.95
C ARG A 116 -0.32 -7.06 36.10
N SER A 117 -0.79 -6.87 37.35
CA SER A 117 -0.41 -7.71 38.47
C SER A 117 -0.89 -9.15 38.34
N MET A 118 -1.90 -9.40 37.51
CA MET A 118 -2.41 -10.74 37.18
C MET A 118 -1.69 -11.37 35.98
N GLY A 119 -0.65 -10.73 35.43
CA GLY A 119 0.14 -11.21 34.31
C GLY A 119 -0.46 -10.86 32.93
N LEU A 120 -1.44 -9.97 32.88
CA LEU A 120 -2.05 -9.47 31.64
C LEU A 120 -1.31 -8.22 31.14
N GLU A 121 -1.30 -7.97 29.84
CA GLU A 121 -0.65 -6.77 29.30
C GLU A 121 -1.45 -5.49 29.57
N ALA A 122 -2.77 -5.57 29.60
CA ALA A 122 -3.70 -4.46 29.83
C ALA A 122 -3.40 -3.27 28.92
N THR A 123 -3.35 -3.51 27.61
CA THR A 123 -2.93 -2.52 26.61
C THR A 123 -4.10 -1.73 26.03
N SER A 124 -5.32 -2.21 26.19
CA SER A 124 -6.56 -1.61 25.67
C SER A 124 -7.56 -1.27 26.76
N LEU A 125 -8.46 -0.33 26.46
CA LEU A 125 -9.57 0.05 27.34
C LEU A 125 -10.87 0.15 26.54
N ALA A 126 -12.00 -0.10 27.17
CA ALA A 126 -13.31 0.33 26.72
C ALA A 126 -13.90 1.32 27.73
N THR A 127 -14.40 2.45 27.24
CA THR A 127 -14.92 3.52 28.10
C THR A 127 -16.33 3.18 28.58
N PRO A 128 -16.59 3.07 29.93
CA PRO A 128 -17.94 2.88 30.45
C PRO A 128 -18.90 3.95 29.97
N TYR A 129 -20.15 3.56 29.65
CA TYR A 129 -21.22 4.43 29.14
C TYR A 129 -20.85 5.17 27.85
N CYS A 130 -19.75 4.81 27.17
CA CYS A 130 -19.20 5.58 26.04
C CYS A 130 -18.89 7.05 26.42
N ALA A 131 -18.81 7.37 27.72
CA ALA A 131 -18.69 8.71 28.24
C ALA A 131 -17.24 9.17 28.22
N GLN A 132 -16.87 9.98 27.24
CA GLN A 132 -15.51 10.48 27.08
C GLN A 132 -15.48 11.95 26.62
N ASN A 133 -14.43 12.62 26.99
CA ASN A 133 -14.04 13.96 26.55
C ASN A 133 -12.52 14.02 26.44
N ALA A 134 -11.95 15.18 26.07
CA ALA A 134 -10.51 15.32 25.91
C ALA A 134 -9.70 14.94 27.16
N THR A 135 -10.20 15.27 28.37
CA THR A 135 -9.53 14.93 29.64
C THR A 135 -9.50 13.42 29.85
N VAL A 136 -10.62 12.73 29.61
CA VAL A 136 -10.72 11.28 29.72
C VAL A 136 -9.83 10.59 28.69
N LYS A 137 -9.86 11.03 27.42
CA LYS A 137 -8.99 10.51 26.36
C LYS A 137 -7.51 10.65 26.73
N ASN A 138 -7.10 11.81 27.27
CA ASN A 138 -5.72 12.01 27.70
C ASN A 138 -5.32 11.08 28.85
N ALA A 139 -6.20 10.84 29.81
CA ALA A 139 -5.94 9.93 30.91
C ALA A 139 -5.84 8.46 30.42
N ILE A 140 -6.69 8.06 29.48
CA ILE A 140 -6.63 6.74 28.86
C ILE A 140 -5.32 6.57 28.09
N ASN A 141 -4.91 7.58 27.32
CA ASN A 141 -3.68 7.55 26.52
C ASN A 141 -2.39 7.45 27.37
N GLN A 142 -2.45 7.76 28.66
CA GLN A 142 -1.30 7.54 29.56
C GLN A 142 -1.10 6.07 29.93
N GLU A 143 -2.15 5.25 29.88
CA GLU A 143 -2.15 3.87 30.34
C GLU A 143 -2.39 2.83 29.24
N HIS A 144 -3.00 3.23 28.12
CA HIS A 144 -3.43 2.32 27.05
C HIS A 144 -3.14 2.91 25.67
N PHE A 145 -2.70 2.07 24.73
CA PHE A 145 -2.42 2.52 23.38
C PHE A 145 -3.68 2.68 22.50
N ILE A 146 -4.81 2.09 22.93
CA ILE A 146 -6.06 2.09 22.17
C ILE A 146 -7.28 2.04 23.10
N ASN A 147 -8.33 2.77 22.73
CA ASN A 147 -9.60 2.76 23.46
C ASN A 147 -10.77 2.50 22.52
N ARG A 148 -11.68 1.62 22.92
CA ARG A 148 -12.95 1.40 22.25
C ARG A 148 -13.98 2.40 22.78
N GLY A 149 -14.50 3.20 21.87
CA GLY A 149 -15.68 4.04 22.04
C GLY A 149 -16.95 3.35 21.58
N CYS A 150 -18.01 4.13 21.40
CA CYS A 150 -19.28 3.68 20.85
C CYS A 150 -19.77 4.68 19.79
N GLY A 151 -20.60 4.22 18.86
CA GLY A 151 -21.17 5.03 17.77
C GLY A 151 -20.54 4.68 16.42
N GLY A 152 -20.97 5.39 15.36
CA GLY A 152 -20.36 5.31 14.05
C GLY A 152 -20.49 3.99 13.29
N GLY A 153 -21.23 3.00 13.80
CA GLY A 153 -21.42 1.70 13.13
C GLY A 153 -20.23 0.74 13.22
N GLY A 154 -19.15 1.12 13.94
CA GLY A 154 -18.04 0.22 14.27
C GLY A 154 -17.16 -0.19 13.09
N LEU A 155 -16.96 0.66 12.09
CA LEU A 155 -16.16 0.38 10.90
C LEU A 155 -14.99 1.36 10.77
N THR A 156 -13.75 0.84 10.80
CA THR A 156 -12.50 1.60 10.61
C THR A 156 -11.86 1.17 9.29
N GLY A 157 -11.46 2.14 8.45
CA GLY A 157 -10.78 1.90 7.18
C GLY A 157 -9.28 1.66 7.34
N TRP A 158 -8.66 1.04 6.34
CA TRP A 158 -7.22 0.80 6.32
C TRP A 158 -6.41 2.08 6.08
N ASP A 159 -6.87 2.95 5.17
CA ASP A 159 -6.07 4.08 4.66
C ASP A 159 -6.14 5.34 5.53
N ASN A 160 -6.98 5.36 6.57
CA ASN A 160 -7.19 6.54 7.40
C ASN A 160 -6.84 6.24 8.86
N GLU A 161 -5.81 6.91 9.38
CA GLU A 161 -5.42 6.77 10.78
C GLU A 161 -6.56 7.24 11.69
N PRO A 162 -7.12 6.36 12.54
CA PRO A 162 -8.25 6.71 13.40
C PRO A 162 -7.80 7.52 14.62
N ASP A 163 -8.77 8.07 15.36
CA ASP A 163 -8.54 8.49 16.74
C ASP A 163 -8.38 7.24 17.63
N TRP A 164 -7.13 6.92 17.98
CA TRP A 164 -6.80 5.73 18.78
C TRP A 164 -7.48 5.70 20.15
N MET A 165 -7.91 6.86 20.65
CA MET A 165 -8.64 6.99 21.89
C MET A 165 -10.16 6.97 21.69
N GLN A 166 -10.63 6.62 20.48
CA GLN A 166 -12.06 6.52 20.16
C GLN A 166 -12.28 5.63 18.93
N ILE A 167 -11.94 4.36 19.01
CA ILE A 167 -12.33 3.39 17.97
C ILE A 167 -13.82 3.10 18.14
N ASP A 168 -14.58 3.39 17.10
CA ASP A 168 -16.04 3.17 17.10
C ASP A 168 -16.39 1.68 17.17
N SER A 169 -17.57 1.39 17.69
CA SER A 169 -18.11 0.04 17.77
C SER A 169 -19.60 -0.02 17.42
N HIS A 170 -20.02 -1.12 16.83
CA HIS A 170 -21.43 -1.44 16.60
C HIS A 170 -21.98 -2.16 17.82
N TYR A 171 -22.87 -1.49 18.54
CA TYR A 171 -23.39 -1.95 19.82
C TYR A 171 -24.59 -2.88 19.65
N TRP A 172 -24.51 -4.10 20.22
CA TRP A 172 -25.64 -5.02 20.30
C TRP A 172 -26.57 -4.62 21.46
N GLN A 173 -27.83 -4.33 21.14
CA GLN A 173 -28.89 -3.94 22.06
C GLN A 173 -30.09 -4.89 21.93
N ALA A 174 -31.08 -4.77 22.82
CA ALA A 174 -32.29 -5.60 22.80
C ALA A 174 -33.08 -5.51 21.48
N SER A 175 -32.97 -4.40 20.75
CA SER A 175 -33.60 -4.20 19.43
C SER A 175 -32.74 -4.68 18.26
N SER A 176 -31.53 -5.13 18.50
CA SER A 176 -30.58 -5.57 17.48
C SER A 176 -31.00 -6.89 16.84
N ASN A 177 -30.53 -7.14 15.63
CA ASN A 177 -30.77 -8.39 14.92
C ASN A 177 -29.52 -8.83 14.14
N VAL A 178 -29.40 -10.12 13.92
CA VAL A 178 -28.24 -10.75 13.25
C VAL A 178 -28.04 -10.19 11.81
N ALA A 179 -29.09 -9.82 11.10
CA ALA A 179 -28.98 -9.37 9.72
C ALA A 179 -28.22 -8.04 9.60
N SER A 180 -28.48 -7.07 10.51
CA SER A 180 -27.78 -5.78 10.51
C SER A 180 -26.28 -5.96 10.79
N PHE A 181 -25.91 -6.85 11.72
CA PHE A 181 -24.50 -7.14 12.04
C PHE A 181 -23.81 -7.91 10.92
N LYS A 182 -24.48 -8.84 10.24
CA LYS A 182 -23.97 -9.47 9.01
C LYS A 182 -23.67 -8.45 7.92
N SER A 183 -24.55 -7.44 7.74
CA SER A 183 -24.29 -6.35 6.79
C SER A 183 -23.02 -5.55 7.14
N SER A 184 -22.76 -5.31 8.43
CA SER A 184 -21.50 -4.66 8.86
C SER A 184 -20.28 -5.55 8.61
N LEU A 185 -20.41 -6.87 8.79
CA LEU A 185 -19.33 -7.83 8.48
C LEU A 185 -19.08 -7.93 6.96
N ASP A 186 -20.12 -7.82 6.12
CA ASP A 186 -19.95 -7.72 4.67
C ASP A 186 -19.20 -6.45 4.25
N GLN A 187 -19.49 -5.32 4.92
CA GLN A 187 -18.73 -4.09 4.72
C GLN A 187 -17.28 -4.21 5.22
N ALA A 188 -17.04 -4.95 6.31
CA ALA A 188 -15.68 -5.23 6.77
C ALA A 188 -14.89 -6.01 5.71
N ALA A 189 -15.50 -6.99 5.05
CA ALA A 189 -14.90 -7.76 3.96
C ALA A 189 -14.55 -6.92 2.70
N SER A 190 -14.91 -5.64 2.70
CA SER A 190 -14.51 -4.66 1.67
C SER A 190 -13.37 -3.75 2.15
N GLY A 191 -12.43 -4.26 2.94
CA GLY A 191 -11.22 -3.54 3.35
C GLY A 191 -11.33 -2.77 4.66
N LYS A 192 -12.23 -3.16 5.59
CA LYS A 192 -12.42 -2.46 6.86
C LYS A 192 -12.28 -3.38 8.07
N TRP A 193 -12.12 -2.77 9.23
CA TRP A 193 -12.18 -3.41 10.54
C TRP A 193 -13.53 -3.16 11.21
N HIS A 194 -14.29 -4.21 11.48
CA HIS A 194 -15.54 -4.16 12.25
C HIS A 194 -15.28 -4.46 13.72
N VAL A 195 -15.76 -3.59 14.61
CA VAL A 195 -15.73 -3.80 16.06
C VAL A 195 -17.16 -3.93 16.58
N GLN A 196 -17.49 -5.08 17.15
CA GLN A 196 -18.79 -5.34 17.77
C GLN A 196 -18.70 -5.23 19.29
N LEU A 197 -19.64 -4.49 19.91
CA LEU A 197 -19.80 -4.37 21.35
C LEU A 197 -20.97 -5.23 21.81
N ASN A 198 -20.73 -6.08 22.80
CA ASN A 198 -21.72 -6.91 23.47
C ASN A 198 -21.58 -6.79 24.98
N HIS A 199 -22.63 -7.10 25.72
CA HIS A 199 -22.63 -7.27 27.19
C HIS A 199 -22.90 -8.72 27.56
N GLY A 200 -24.12 -9.05 28.03
CA GLY A 200 -24.48 -10.39 28.45
C GLY A 200 -24.64 -11.41 27.33
N VAL A 201 -24.21 -12.64 27.52
CA VAL A 201 -24.43 -13.76 26.60
C VAL A 201 -25.38 -14.75 27.26
N ALA A 202 -26.58 -14.91 26.70
CA ALA A 202 -27.67 -15.72 27.22
C ALA A 202 -28.09 -15.36 28.67
N GLY A 203 -27.71 -14.17 29.15
CA GLY A 203 -28.05 -13.68 30.49
C GLY A 203 -27.51 -12.28 30.75
N ASN A 204 -27.85 -11.69 31.89
CA ASN A 204 -27.56 -10.32 32.32
C ASN A 204 -28.33 -9.26 31.49
N TRP A 205 -27.72 -8.18 31.02
CA TRP A 205 -28.34 -7.07 30.27
C TRP A 205 -27.84 -7.01 28.84
N ASP A 206 -28.58 -6.32 27.96
CA ASP A 206 -28.31 -6.22 26.54
C ASP A 206 -27.88 -7.54 25.91
N VAL A 207 -28.73 -8.54 26.16
CA VAL A 207 -28.40 -9.95 25.94
C VAL A 207 -28.31 -10.26 24.45
N ILE A 208 -27.18 -10.83 24.04
CA ILE A 208 -27.09 -11.59 22.80
C ILE A 208 -27.27 -13.09 23.11
N SER A 209 -28.02 -13.81 22.29
CA SER A 209 -28.10 -15.27 22.48
C SER A 209 -26.80 -15.96 22.09
N THR A 210 -26.49 -17.10 22.73
CA THR A 210 -25.34 -17.93 22.34
C THR A 210 -25.40 -18.33 20.86
N ALA A 211 -26.60 -18.58 20.33
CA ALA A 211 -26.79 -18.93 18.92
C ALA A 211 -26.49 -17.76 17.98
N ASP A 212 -26.92 -16.53 18.33
CA ASP A 212 -26.69 -15.36 17.50
C ASP A 212 -25.22 -14.95 17.46
N ILE A 213 -24.56 -14.89 18.63
CA ILE A 213 -23.13 -14.53 18.66
C ILE A 213 -22.27 -15.59 17.95
N LYS A 214 -22.59 -16.86 18.11
CA LYS A 214 -21.93 -17.94 17.36
C LYS A 214 -22.13 -17.75 15.86
N THR A 215 -23.37 -17.51 15.44
CA THR A 215 -23.72 -17.25 14.01
C THR A 215 -22.92 -16.07 13.43
N LEU A 216 -22.74 -14.98 14.20
CA LEU A 216 -21.99 -13.80 13.73
C LEU A 216 -20.49 -14.08 13.62
N ILE A 217 -19.91 -14.78 14.58
CA ILE A 217 -18.48 -15.14 14.54
C ILE A 217 -18.23 -16.14 13.40
N GLU A 218 -19.05 -17.18 13.23
CA GLU A 218 -18.97 -18.12 12.12
C GLU A 218 -19.13 -17.41 10.76
N TYR A 219 -20.02 -16.43 10.69
CA TYR A 219 -20.20 -15.62 9.47
C TYR A 219 -18.95 -14.81 9.16
N ALA A 220 -18.34 -14.15 10.14
CA ALA A 220 -17.09 -13.43 9.95
C ALA A 220 -15.96 -14.35 9.44
N VAL A 221 -15.82 -15.53 10.03
CA VAL A 221 -14.86 -16.56 9.57
C VAL A 221 -15.17 -17.02 8.15
N SER A 222 -16.45 -17.25 7.81
CA SER A 222 -16.87 -17.66 6.46
C SER A 222 -16.59 -16.59 5.37
N LYS A 223 -16.50 -15.32 5.76
CA LYS A 223 -16.10 -14.20 4.89
C LYS A 223 -14.59 -14.03 4.83
N ASN A 224 -13.82 -14.94 5.39
CA ASN A 224 -12.37 -14.87 5.51
C ASN A 224 -11.89 -13.60 6.23
N LEU A 225 -12.69 -13.02 7.13
CA LEU A 225 -12.24 -11.89 7.96
C LEU A 225 -11.20 -12.35 8.98
N TRP A 226 -10.24 -11.49 9.28
CA TRP A 226 -9.31 -11.69 10.38
C TRP A 226 -10.04 -11.47 11.72
N VAL A 227 -10.49 -12.56 12.34
CA VAL A 227 -11.21 -12.50 13.63
C VAL A 227 -10.21 -12.54 14.77
N ALA A 228 -9.82 -11.38 15.28
CA ALA A 228 -8.79 -11.24 16.29
C ALA A 228 -9.19 -10.26 17.39
N THR A 229 -8.38 -10.20 18.47
CA THR A 229 -8.65 -9.34 19.62
C THR A 229 -8.54 -7.87 19.25
N PHE A 230 -9.14 -7.01 20.06
CA PHE A 230 -9.16 -5.55 19.84
C PHE A 230 -7.73 -4.97 19.82
N SER A 231 -6.89 -5.37 20.78
CA SER A 231 -5.50 -4.91 20.81
C SER A 231 -4.67 -5.49 19.65
N THR A 232 -4.93 -6.73 19.22
CA THR A 232 -4.18 -7.34 18.11
C THR A 232 -4.43 -6.59 16.81
N VAL A 233 -5.70 -6.37 16.44
CA VAL A 233 -6.04 -5.64 15.20
C VAL A 233 -5.62 -4.18 15.30
N GLY A 234 -5.86 -3.54 16.44
CA GLY A 234 -5.49 -2.14 16.68
C GLY A 234 -3.98 -1.93 16.63
N ALA A 235 -3.19 -2.83 17.23
CA ALA A 235 -1.73 -2.74 17.19
C ALA A 235 -1.17 -2.95 15.77
N TYR A 236 -1.73 -3.89 15.02
CA TYR A 236 -1.38 -4.12 13.62
C TYR A 236 -1.64 -2.88 12.76
N LEU A 237 -2.82 -2.28 12.88
CA LEU A 237 -3.19 -1.07 12.16
C LEU A 237 -2.30 0.13 12.58
N ARG A 238 -1.99 0.28 13.88
CA ARG A 238 -1.12 1.35 14.37
C ARG A 238 0.33 1.17 13.92
N ALA A 239 0.80 -0.08 13.84
CA ALA A 239 2.11 -0.43 13.29
C ALA A 239 2.18 -0.10 11.78
N HIS A 240 1.12 -0.35 11.01
CA HIS A 240 1.02 0.04 9.60
C HIS A 240 1.29 1.54 9.43
N PHE A 241 0.54 2.42 10.10
CA PHE A 241 0.74 3.87 10.00
C PHE A 241 2.10 4.35 10.49
N THR A 242 2.79 3.56 11.32
CA THR A 242 4.15 3.87 11.78
C THR A 242 5.19 3.46 10.74
N ILE A 243 5.07 2.26 10.17
CA ILE A 243 6.00 1.74 9.15
C ILE A 243 5.93 2.55 7.86
N ASP A 244 4.75 2.99 7.44
CA ASP A 244 4.57 3.81 6.23
C ASP A 244 5.31 5.17 6.31
N LYS A 245 5.62 5.62 7.53
CA LYS A 245 6.39 6.86 7.79
C LYS A 245 7.88 6.57 8.02
N ALA A 246 8.30 5.30 8.10
CA ALA A 246 9.68 4.93 8.34
C ALA A 246 10.55 5.18 7.10
N THR A 247 11.78 5.60 7.34
CA THR A 247 12.76 5.85 6.28
C THR A 247 13.84 4.78 6.27
N ALA A 248 14.28 4.42 5.08
CA ALA A 248 15.39 3.51 4.90
C ALA A 248 16.71 4.27 4.78
N THR A 249 17.77 3.64 5.28
CA THR A 249 19.14 4.09 5.12
C THR A 249 19.91 3.04 4.32
N ASN A 250 20.42 3.41 3.16
CA ASN A 250 21.21 2.51 2.33
C ASN A 250 22.52 2.10 3.03
N THR A 251 22.89 0.83 2.86
CA THR A 251 24.19 0.26 3.23
C THR A 251 24.91 -0.19 1.95
N ALA A 252 26.16 -0.65 2.06
CA ALA A 252 26.93 -1.12 0.89
C ALA A 252 26.19 -2.26 0.13
N ASN A 253 25.49 -3.13 0.85
CA ASN A 253 24.92 -4.37 0.28
C ASN A 253 23.41 -4.51 0.57
N GLY A 254 22.72 -3.40 0.89
CA GLY A 254 21.31 -3.44 1.24
C GLY A 254 20.84 -2.14 1.89
N PHE A 255 20.02 -2.26 2.93
CA PHE A 255 19.50 -1.11 3.67
C PHE A 255 19.08 -1.51 5.09
N THR A 256 18.95 -0.51 5.95
CA THR A 256 18.33 -0.64 7.27
C THR A 256 17.11 0.28 7.36
N VAL A 257 16.06 -0.20 8.03
CA VAL A 257 14.88 0.61 8.35
C VAL A 257 14.74 0.63 9.85
N LYS A 258 14.53 1.81 10.42
CA LYS A 258 14.29 1.99 11.85
C LYS A 258 13.04 2.81 12.05
N TRP A 259 12.30 2.46 13.10
CA TRP A 259 11.12 3.20 13.53
C TRP A 259 11.04 3.28 15.05
N THR A 260 10.15 4.08 15.55
CA THR A 260 9.90 4.20 17.00
C THR A 260 8.53 3.64 17.34
N SER A 261 8.39 3.07 18.52
CA SER A 261 7.08 2.66 18.99
C SER A 261 6.13 3.87 19.03
N PRO A 262 4.94 3.80 18.42
CA PRO A 262 4.00 4.92 18.41
C PRO A 262 3.36 5.17 19.78
N HIS A 263 3.52 4.27 20.73
CA HIS A 263 2.99 4.40 22.09
C HIS A 263 3.76 3.54 23.10
N ALA A 264 3.90 4.02 24.35
CA ALA A 264 4.62 3.32 25.40
C ALA A 264 3.94 1.98 25.82
N HIS A 265 2.62 1.92 25.69
CA HIS A 265 1.83 0.74 26.06
C HIS A 265 1.38 -0.10 24.84
N MET A 266 2.15 -0.07 23.74
CA MET A 266 1.96 -1.08 22.68
C MET A 266 2.11 -2.49 23.26
N PRO A 267 1.41 -3.51 22.70
CA PRO A 267 1.68 -4.90 23.06
C PRO A 267 3.17 -5.24 22.90
N LYS A 268 3.68 -6.13 23.74
CA LYS A 268 5.11 -6.53 23.71
C LYS A 268 5.53 -7.20 22.40
N SER A 269 4.59 -7.82 21.72
CA SER A 269 4.79 -8.46 20.41
C SER A 269 3.67 -8.02 19.48
N VAL A 270 4.05 -7.58 18.30
CA VAL A 270 3.14 -7.19 17.21
C VAL A 270 3.67 -7.79 15.92
N PRO A 271 3.34 -9.05 15.61
CA PRO A 271 3.67 -9.66 14.34
C PRO A 271 3.02 -8.89 13.20
N LEU A 272 3.84 -8.37 12.28
CA LEU A 272 3.41 -7.54 11.17
C LEU A 272 3.79 -8.22 9.85
N ARG A 273 2.80 -8.55 9.03
CA ARG A 273 3.04 -9.11 7.70
C ARG A 273 3.31 -8.00 6.71
N VAL A 274 4.45 -8.09 6.02
CA VAL A 274 4.94 -7.01 5.15
C VAL A 274 5.49 -7.56 3.84
N LYS A 275 5.42 -6.74 2.80
CA LYS A 275 6.26 -6.86 1.60
C LYS A 275 7.50 -5.99 1.81
N ILE A 276 8.68 -6.47 1.36
CA ILE A 276 9.94 -5.74 1.51
C ILE A 276 10.58 -5.62 0.13
N GLN A 277 10.51 -4.43 -0.43
CA GLN A 277 11.13 -4.14 -1.72
C GLN A 277 12.66 -4.25 -1.63
N GLY A 278 13.30 -4.88 -2.60
CA GLY A 278 14.75 -5.07 -2.64
C GLY A 278 15.31 -6.10 -1.66
N ALA A 279 14.45 -6.94 -1.03
CA ALA A 279 14.87 -8.06 -0.18
C ALA A 279 15.15 -9.35 -0.97
N GLN A 280 14.77 -9.41 -2.22
CA GLN A 280 14.91 -10.60 -3.05
C GLN A 280 16.38 -11.02 -3.17
N GLY A 281 16.67 -12.29 -2.93
CA GLY A 281 18.04 -12.84 -2.91
C GLY A 281 18.94 -12.33 -1.77
N LYS A 282 18.40 -11.56 -0.82
CA LYS A 282 19.09 -11.02 0.34
C LYS A 282 18.55 -11.63 1.63
N THR A 283 19.34 -11.48 2.70
CA THR A 283 18.92 -11.87 4.04
C THR A 283 18.17 -10.73 4.69
N VAL A 284 16.94 -10.99 5.13
CA VAL A 284 16.19 -10.10 6.01
C VAL A 284 16.47 -10.50 7.44
N SER A 285 16.78 -9.54 8.31
CA SER A 285 17.03 -9.81 9.72
C SER A 285 16.47 -8.72 10.64
N GLN A 286 16.20 -9.10 11.89
CA GLN A 286 15.85 -8.20 12.98
C GLN A 286 16.71 -8.55 14.21
N LYS A 287 17.44 -7.58 14.76
CA LYS A 287 18.37 -7.79 15.90
C LYS A 287 19.29 -8.98 15.69
N GLY A 288 19.84 -9.12 14.47
CA GLY A 288 20.73 -10.21 14.10
C GLY A 288 20.09 -11.59 13.91
N LYS A 289 18.75 -11.68 14.04
CA LYS A 289 17.99 -12.89 13.73
C LYS A 289 17.43 -12.83 12.33
N GLU A 290 17.69 -13.86 11.53
CA GLU A 290 17.10 -13.98 10.20
C GLU A 290 15.58 -14.14 10.27
N VAL A 291 14.87 -13.40 9.41
CA VAL A 291 13.43 -13.50 9.18
C VAL A 291 13.23 -14.17 7.82
N LYS A 292 12.67 -15.36 7.81
CA LYS A 292 12.39 -16.10 6.58
C LYS A 292 11.16 -15.56 5.87
N PRO A 293 11.13 -15.55 4.53
CA PRO A 293 9.92 -15.23 3.80
C PRO A 293 8.84 -16.28 4.05
N ASN A 294 7.60 -15.85 4.03
CA ASN A 294 6.43 -16.73 3.97
C ASN A 294 6.35 -17.40 2.58
N SER A 295 5.49 -18.40 2.42
CA SER A 295 5.30 -19.11 1.15
C SER A 295 4.83 -18.23 -0.02
N ASP A 296 4.28 -17.06 0.28
CA ASP A 296 3.80 -16.07 -0.69
C ASP A 296 4.78 -14.89 -0.89
N GLY A 297 6.04 -15.04 -0.47
CA GLY A 297 7.08 -14.02 -0.61
C GLY A 297 6.98 -12.85 0.39
N THR A 298 5.91 -12.74 1.17
CA THR A 298 5.81 -11.76 2.26
C THR A 298 6.69 -12.16 3.44
N TYR A 299 6.91 -11.25 4.40
CA TYR A 299 7.64 -11.51 5.65
C TYR A 299 6.74 -11.24 6.83
N THR A 300 6.86 -12.04 7.90
CA THR A 300 6.26 -11.72 9.19
C THR A 300 7.34 -11.20 10.10
N ILE A 301 7.40 -9.88 10.28
CA ILE A 301 8.37 -9.19 11.12
C ILE A 301 7.79 -8.92 12.51
N GLU A 302 8.66 -8.76 13.50
CA GLU A 302 8.27 -8.28 14.82
C GLU A 302 8.36 -6.75 14.85
N PHE A 303 7.21 -6.06 14.85
CA PHE A 303 7.18 -4.60 14.85
C PHE A 303 7.91 -4.01 16.06
N MET A 304 7.81 -4.64 17.23
CA MET A 304 8.46 -4.18 18.46
C MET A 304 9.97 -4.45 18.49
N ALA A 305 10.54 -5.05 17.45
CA ALA A 305 12.00 -5.05 17.25
C ALA A 305 12.52 -3.64 16.90
N LEU A 306 11.69 -2.76 16.35
CA LEU A 306 11.93 -1.35 16.02
C LEU A 306 13.03 -1.14 14.95
N GLU A 307 13.44 -2.20 14.31
CA GLU A 307 14.42 -2.19 13.21
C GLU A 307 14.25 -3.40 12.29
N LEU A 308 14.69 -3.22 11.07
CA LEU A 308 14.83 -4.26 10.07
C LEU A 308 16.10 -3.99 9.28
N GLU A 309 16.86 -5.03 8.98
CA GLU A 309 18.01 -4.99 8.10
C GLU A 309 17.80 -5.94 6.92
N VAL A 310 18.08 -5.44 5.73
CA VAL A 310 18.20 -6.24 4.51
C VAL A 310 19.65 -6.17 4.08
N SER A 311 20.34 -7.31 4.08
CA SER A 311 21.75 -7.40 3.76
C SER A 311 22.06 -8.66 2.94
N GLY A 312 23.11 -8.62 2.14
CA GLY A 312 23.55 -9.75 1.34
C GLY A 312 24.77 -9.38 0.52
N GLU A 313 25.36 -10.35 -0.15
CA GLU A 313 26.30 -10.03 -1.21
C GLU A 313 25.60 -9.17 -2.26
N PRO A 314 26.30 -8.24 -2.92
CA PRO A 314 25.72 -7.50 -4.03
C PRO A 314 25.15 -8.51 -5.02
N ILE A 315 23.88 -8.42 -5.32
CA ILE A 315 23.29 -9.27 -6.35
C ILE A 315 23.91 -8.82 -7.66
N GLU A 316 24.71 -9.66 -8.25
CA GLU A 316 25.23 -9.40 -9.57
C GLU A 316 24.06 -9.56 -10.57
N VAL A 317 23.53 -8.43 -11.01
CA VAL A 317 22.57 -8.42 -12.12
C VAL A 317 23.27 -9.03 -13.34
N LYS A 318 22.73 -10.12 -13.85
CA LYS A 318 23.29 -10.84 -15.00
C LYS A 318 22.26 -10.91 -16.11
N PRO A 319 22.69 -10.63 -17.35
CA PRO A 319 21.85 -10.91 -18.50
C PRO A 319 21.42 -12.38 -18.52
N PHE A 320 20.09 -12.63 -18.55
CA PHE A 320 19.56 -14.01 -18.44
C PHE A 320 20.06 -14.92 -19.57
N LYS A 321 20.10 -14.42 -20.80
CA LYS A 321 20.66 -15.15 -21.97
C LYS A 321 21.86 -14.42 -22.60
N GLY A 322 22.55 -13.58 -21.87
CA GLY A 322 23.62 -12.73 -22.36
C GLY A 322 23.13 -11.34 -22.78
N ALA A 323 24.10 -10.41 -22.98
CA ALA A 323 23.76 -9.06 -23.42
C ALA A 323 23.13 -9.09 -24.82
N ILE A 324 22.04 -8.34 -25.00
CA ILE A 324 21.24 -8.35 -26.22
C ILE A 324 21.84 -7.37 -27.23
N GLU A 325 22.22 -7.87 -28.41
CA GLU A 325 22.79 -7.02 -29.46
C GLU A 325 21.75 -6.10 -30.10
N ILE A 326 22.09 -4.80 -30.23
CA ILE A 326 21.26 -3.79 -30.88
C ILE A 326 22.04 -3.23 -32.10
N PRO A 327 21.39 -3.17 -33.30
CA PRO A 327 19.99 -3.48 -33.62
C PRO A 327 19.63 -4.95 -33.43
N GLY A 328 18.40 -5.20 -32.96
CA GLY A 328 17.94 -6.57 -32.62
C GLY A 328 16.65 -6.57 -31.85
N THR A 329 16.28 -7.77 -31.38
CA THR A 329 15.04 -8.00 -30.62
C THR A 329 15.36 -8.36 -29.17
N VAL A 330 14.68 -7.71 -28.26
CA VAL A 330 14.66 -7.98 -26.82
C VAL A 330 13.39 -8.78 -26.53
N GLU A 331 13.52 -10.07 -26.30
CA GLU A 331 12.41 -10.90 -25.84
C GLU A 331 12.08 -10.53 -24.40
N ALA A 332 10.83 -10.18 -24.13
CA ALA A 332 10.45 -9.52 -22.89
C ALA A 332 10.61 -10.44 -21.66
N GLU A 333 10.42 -11.73 -21.82
CA GLU A 333 10.65 -12.73 -20.76
C GLU A 333 12.13 -12.96 -20.42
N ASN A 334 13.06 -12.42 -21.22
CA ASN A 334 14.51 -12.55 -21.02
C ASN A 334 15.14 -11.40 -20.20
N TYR A 335 14.38 -10.76 -19.31
CA TYR A 335 14.90 -9.73 -18.43
C TYR A 335 16.07 -10.24 -17.57
N ASP A 336 16.95 -9.34 -17.17
CA ASP A 336 18.15 -9.63 -16.40
C ASP A 336 17.77 -10.23 -15.03
N THR A 337 18.55 -11.17 -14.55
CA THR A 337 18.31 -11.83 -13.26
C THR A 337 18.32 -10.80 -12.14
N TYR A 338 17.27 -10.77 -11.31
CA TYR A 338 17.05 -9.83 -10.20
C TYR A 338 16.84 -8.36 -10.61
N ALA A 339 16.70 -8.05 -11.89
CA ALA A 339 16.52 -6.69 -12.41
C ALA A 339 15.05 -6.44 -12.81
N TYR A 340 14.14 -6.67 -11.89
CA TYR A 340 12.71 -6.46 -12.11
C TYR A 340 11.98 -6.12 -10.81
N SER A 341 10.78 -5.58 -10.94
CA SER A 341 9.78 -5.46 -9.88
C SER A 341 8.44 -5.92 -10.44
N ASP A 342 7.79 -6.81 -9.75
CA ASP A 342 6.48 -7.35 -10.06
C ASP A 342 5.62 -7.29 -8.81
N ALA A 343 4.53 -6.49 -8.86
CA ALA A 343 3.74 -6.13 -7.70
C ALA A 343 2.69 -7.18 -7.33
N ASP A 344 2.24 -8.01 -8.27
CA ASP A 344 1.21 -9.01 -7.99
C ASP A 344 1.80 -10.31 -7.42
N GLY A 345 3.11 -10.51 -7.55
CA GLY A 345 3.85 -11.63 -7.00
C GLY A 345 3.43 -12.97 -7.62
N LYS A 346 2.89 -12.97 -8.83
CA LYS A 346 2.50 -14.19 -9.51
C LYS A 346 3.69 -14.77 -10.25
N SER A 347 4.07 -15.96 -9.85
CA SER A 347 5.22 -16.68 -10.41
C SER A 347 4.96 -17.20 -11.82
N ASP A 348 6.05 -17.48 -12.54
CA ASP A 348 6.03 -18.18 -13.83
C ASP A 348 5.36 -19.56 -13.74
N GLU A 349 4.18 -19.70 -14.36
CA GLU A 349 3.45 -20.95 -14.46
C GLU A 349 3.96 -21.86 -15.63
N THR A 350 4.85 -21.34 -16.48
CA THR A 350 5.35 -22.05 -17.66
C THR A 350 6.61 -22.86 -17.38
N GLY A 351 7.32 -22.56 -16.29
CA GLY A 351 8.62 -23.15 -15.95
C GLY A 351 9.77 -22.60 -16.80
N TYR A 352 9.60 -21.45 -17.47
CA TYR A 352 10.64 -20.82 -18.26
C TYR A 352 11.68 -20.10 -17.39
N ARG A 353 11.21 -19.48 -16.31
CA ARG A 353 12.05 -18.84 -15.27
C ARG A 353 11.77 -19.46 -13.91
N SER A 354 12.64 -19.18 -12.95
CA SER A 354 12.49 -19.65 -11.56
C SER A 354 12.34 -18.49 -10.56
N ASP A 355 12.05 -17.30 -11.07
CA ASP A 355 11.79 -16.08 -10.28
C ASP A 355 10.28 -15.76 -10.24
N ASP A 356 9.92 -14.68 -9.54
CA ASP A 356 8.52 -14.40 -9.18
C ASP A 356 7.78 -13.51 -10.17
N ALA A 357 8.32 -13.29 -11.39
CA ALA A 357 7.61 -12.53 -12.42
C ALA A 357 6.71 -13.42 -13.27
N GLY A 358 5.54 -12.92 -13.61
CA GLY A 358 4.56 -13.65 -14.41
C GLY A 358 5.03 -13.85 -15.86
N ILE A 359 5.22 -15.12 -16.28
CA ILE A 359 5.48 -15.51 -17.66
C ILE A 359 4.31 -16.33 -18.17
N VAL A 360 3.87 -16.01 -19.39
CA VAL A 360 2.78 -16.69 -20.07
C VAL A 360 3.26 -17.30 -21.39
N LYS A 361 2.56 -18.31 -21.90
CA LYS A 361 2.73 -18.77 -23.28
C LYS A 361 1.93 -17.85 -24.19
N GLY A 362 2.62 -17.24 -25.16
CA GLY A 362 1.99 -16.30 -26.08
C GLY A 362 2.99 -15.70 -27.06
N GLY A 363 2.52 -14.87 -27.98
CA GLY A 363 3.37 -14.23 -28.97
C GLY A 363 4.16 -15.22 -29.81
N THR A 364 5.47 -15.05 -29.82
CA THR A 364 6.42 -15.93 -30.53
C THR A 364 6.91 -17.12 -29.71
N GLY A 365 6.41 -17.27 -28.46
CA GLY A 365 6.78 -18.37 -27.55
C GLY A 365 6.39 -18.13 -26.13
N TYR A 366 7.07 -17.23 -25.46
CA TYR A 366 6.79 -16.76 -24.11
C TYR A 366 6.64 -15.23 -24.12
N ALA A 367 5.95 -14.69 -23.14
CA ALA A 367 5.77 -13.27 -22.96
C ALA A 367 5.66 -12.93 -21.48
N LEU A 368 5.96 -11.70 -21.10
CA LEU A 368 5.54 -11.19 -19.80
C LEU A 368 4.01 -11.16 -19.73
N GLY A 369 3.43 -11.54 -18.60
CA GLY A 369 1.99 -11.52 -18.34
C GLY A 369 1.70 -11.31 -16.87
N TYR A 370 0.43 -11.21 -16.48
CA TYR A 370 0.00 -10.90 -15.10
C TYR A 370 0.60 -9.60 -14.55
N THR A 371 0.92 -8.66 -15.42
CA THR A 371 1.62 -7.42 -15.09
C THR A 371 0.70 -6.42 -14.40
N SER A 372 1.27 -5.67 -13.46
CA SER A 372 0.62 -4.56 -12.75
C SER A 372 1.24 -3.22 -13.13
N ALA A 373 0.49 -2.12 -12.96
CA ALA A 373 1.06 -0.79 -13.14
C ALA A 373 2.23 -0.56 -12.18
N GLU A 374 3.28 0.10 -12.68
CA GLU A 374 4.57 0.34 -12.01
C GLU A 374 5.52 -0.87 -11.97
N ASP A 375 5.11 -2.06 -12.45
CA ASP A 375 6.07 -3.13 -12.69
C ASP A 375 7.11 -2.70 -13.71
N TYR A 376 8.34 -3.18 -13.52
CA TYR A 376 9.41 -2.94 -14.48
C TYR A 376 10.31 -4.16 -14.65
N PHE A 377 10.95 -4.23 -15.83
CA PHE A 377 11.89 -5.27 -16.23
C PHE A 377 13.08 -4.61 -16.92
N GLU A 378 14.30 -5.00 -16.54
CA GLU A 378 15.53 -4.44 -17.10
C GLU A 378 16.29 -5.49 -17.92
N TYR A 379 16.99 -5.01 -18.94
CA TYR A 379 17.72 -5.83 -19.90
C TYR A 379 19.06 -5.19 -20.20
N THR A 380 20.14 -5.97 -20.20
CA THR A 380 21.46 -5.52 -20.64
C THR A 380 21.54 -5.54 -22.17
N LEU A 381 21.66 -4.37 -22.76
CA LEU A 381 21.89 -4.19 -24.19
C LEU A 381 23.38 -4.15 -24.49
N ASP A 382 23.78 -4.59 -25.70
CA ASP A 382 25.08 -4.36 -26.35
C ASP A 382 24.86 -3.60 -27.67
N VAL A 383 24.86 -2.28 -27.61
CA VAL A 383 24.60 -1.41 -28.76
C VAL A 383 25.85 -1.36 -29.62
N LYS A 384 25.81 -1.96 -30.80
CA LYS A 384 26.98 -2.10 -31.69
C LYS A 384 27.43 -0.77 -32.30
N LYS A 385 26.51 0.17 -32.51
CA LYS A 385 26.78 1.47 -33.12
C LYS A 385 25.92 2.54 -32.46
N ALA A 386 26.49 3.68 -32.13
CA ALA A 386 25.71 4.83 -31.68
C ALA A 386 24.82 5.34 -32.83
N GLY A 387 23.56 5.67 -32.51
CA GLY A 387 22.61 6.16 -33.50
C GLY A 387 21.18 6.20 -32.99
N LYS A 388 20.28 6.60 -33.88
CA LYS A 388 18.85 6.55 -33.65
C LYS A 388 18.30 5.20 -34.10
N TYR A 389 17.50 4.62 -33.22
CA TYR A 389 16.86 3.35 -33.46
C TYR A 389 15.36 3.50 -33.35
N LYS A 390 14.65 3.05 -34.37
CA LYS A 390 13.20 2.88 -34.32
C LYS A 390 12.87 1.75 -33.35
N VAL A 391 11.94 2.00 -32.44
CA VAL A 391 11.49 1.05 -31.42
C VAL A 391 10.09 0.54 -31.78
N VAL A 392 9.96 -0.76 -31.89
CA VAL A 392 8.69 -1.46 -32.12
C VAL A 392 8.43 -2.40 -30.97
N ILE A 393 7.22 -2.43 -30.44
CA ILE A 393 6.81 -3.29 -29.31
C ILE A 393 5.71 -4.24 -29.80
N ASN A 394 5.83 -5.53 -29.48
CA ASN A 394 4.78 -6.51 -29.70
C ASN A 394 4.10 -6.83 -28.36
N GLY A 395 2.82 -6.47 -28.25
CA GLY A 395 2.07 -6.67 -27.00
C GLY A 395 0.60 -6.98 -27.25
N ALA A 396 -0.06 -7.48 -26.22
CA ALA A 396 -1.48 -7.78 -26.21
C ALA A 396 -2.14 -7.34 -24.89
N THR A 397 -3.39 -6.92 -24.97
CA THR A 397 -4.20 -6.62 -23.78
C THR A 397 -5.66 -7.00 -24.02
N GLY A 398 -6.23 -7.67 -23.01
CA GLY A 398 -7.66 -7.99 -22.95
C GLY A 398 -8.50 -6.89 -22.26
N ASN A 399 -7.88 -5.80 -21.84
CA ASN A 399 -8.58 -4.66 -21.24
C ASN A 399 -9.61 -4.06 -22.23
N SER A 400 -10.60 -3.33 -21.73
CA SER A 400 -11.60 -2.67 -22.58
C SER A 400 -11.04 -1.49 -23.39
N THR A 401 -9.87 -0.98 -22.98
CA THR A 401 -9.13 0.14 -23.61
C THR A 401 -7.69 -0.26 -23.89
N ALA A 402 -6.96 0.56 -24.66
CA ALA A 402 -5.53 0.40 -24.85
C ALA A 402 -4.78 0.42 -23.51
N SER A 403 -3.66 -0.31 -23.44
CA SER A 403 -2.78 -0.36 -22.28
C SER A 403 -1.44 0.30 -22.63
N SER A 404 -0.83 1.02 -21.67
CA SER A 404 0.38 1.79 -21.88
C SER A 404 1.61 1.15 -21.25
N VAL A 405 2.74 1.23 -21.94
CA VAL A 405 4.08 0.87 -21.47
C VAL A 405 5.09 1.98 -21.75
N THR A 406 6.15 2.04 -20.96
CA THR A 406 7.30 2.93 -21.17
C THR A 406 8.57 2.13 -21.41
N VAL A 407 9.28 2.44 -22.48
CA VAL A 407 10.64 1.92 -22.75
C VAL A 407 11.64 3.03 -22.50
N SER A 408 12.68 2.77 -21.69
CA SER A 408 13.69 3.76 -21.37
C SER A 408 15.12 3.21 -21.40
N VAL A 409 16.09 4.05 -21.82
CA VAL A 409 17.52 3.77 -21.75
C VAL A 409 18.22 5.04 -21.24
N GLY A 410 18.77 4.98 -20.02
CA GLY A 410 19.29 6.16 -19.33
C GLY A 410 18.20 7.21 -19.11
N ASP A 411 18.42 8.44 -19.56
CA ASP A 411 17.47 9.56 -19.49
C ASP A 411 16.47 9.62 -20.65
N LYS A 412 16.65 8.80 -21.67
CA LYS A 412 15.78 8.70 -22.85
C LYS A 412 14.62 7.74 -22.58
N LYS A 413 13.42 8.14 -22.96
CA LYS A 413 12.23 7.30 -22.79
C LYS A 413 11.18 7.54 -23.87
N ILE A 414 10.42 6.52 -24.16
CA ILE A 414 9.25 6.54 -25.03
C ILE A 414 8.10 5.86 -24.26
N GLU A 415 6.96 6.50 -24.24
CA GLU A 415 5.70 5.92 -23.79
C GLU A 415 4.83 5.63 -25.00
N THR A 416 4.22 4.44 -25.05
CA THR A 416 3.35 4.01 -26.15
C THR A 416 2.17 3.20 -25.64
N GLU A 417 1.09 3.21 -26.44
CA GLU A 417 -0.12 2.45 -26.18
C GLU A 417 -0.20 1.20 -27.04
N ILE A 418 -0.45 0.06 -26.42
CA ILE A 418 -0.79 -1.20 -27.08
C ILE A 418 -2.30 -1.26 -27.22
N PRO A 419 -2.84 -1.30 -28.48
CA PRO A 419 -4.28 -1.29 -28.70
C PRO A 419 -4.93 -2.56 -28.18
N SER A 420 -6.08 -2.43 -27.53
CA SER A 420 -6.85 -3.59 -27.11
C SER A 420 -7.48 -4.31 -28.30
N LYS A 421 -7.39 -5.64 -28.27
CA LYS A 421 -8.15 -6.54 -29.16
C LYS A 421 -9.17 -7.38 -28.36
N GLY A 422 -9.35 -7.04 -27.04
CA GLY A 422 -10.24 -7.77 -26.13
C GLY A 422 -9.76 -9.19 -25.78
N ASP A 423 -8.49 -9.50 -26.04
CA ASP A 423 -7.88 -10.80 -25.82
C ASP A 423 -6.39 -10.65 -25.50
N TRP A 424 -5.89 -11.38 -24.50
CA TRP A 424 -4.49 -11.36 -24.06
C TRP A 424 -3.54 -12.14 -24.97
N ASN A 425 -4.05 -12.88 -25.96
CA ASN A 425 -3.24 -13.69 -26.88
C ASN A 425 -3.22 -13.13 -28.31
N THR A 426 -3.96 -12.06 -28.57
CA THR A 426 -3.97 -11.37 -29.87
C THR A 426 -3.00 -10.19 -29.86
N TYR A 427 -1.75 -10.43 -30.21
CA TYR A 427 -0.67 -9.47 -30.19
C TYR A 427 -0.76 -8.44 -31.34
N SER A 428 -0.25 -7.25 -31.08
CA SER A 428 -0.13 -6.14 -32.04
C SER A 428 1.28 -5.58 -32.00
N GLU A 429 1.91 -5.44 -33.16
CA GLU A 429 3.15 -4.69 -33.32
C GLU A 429 2.83 -3.19 -33.36
N VAL A 430 3.43 -2.40 -32.48
CA VAL A 430 3.23 -0.97 -32.38
C VAL A 430 4.57 -0.26 -32.51
N GLU A 431 4.67 0.69 -33.42
CA GLU A 431 5.80 1.59 -33.52
C GLU A 431 5.73 2.61 -32.38
N ALA A 432 6.63 2.48 -31.41
CA ALA A 432 6.65 3.32 -30.22
C ALA A 432 7.30 4.70 -30.48
N GLY A 433 8.25 4.77 -31.40
CA GLY A 433 9.03 5.97 -31.72
C GLY A 433 10.52 5.67 -31.89
N GLU A 434 11.36 6.69 -31.72
CA GLU A 434 12.82 6.57 -31.87
C GLU A 434 13.55 6.82 -30.55
N LEU A 435 14.59 6.02 -30.26
CA LEU A 435 15.55 6.27 -29.18
C LEU A 435 16.95 6.46 -29.76
N GLU A 436 17.65 7.49 -29.31
CA GLU A 436 19.05 7.71 -29.59
C GLU A 436 19.90 7.00 -28.55
N LEU A 437 20.66 5.98 -28.99
CA LEU A 437 21.49 5.14 -28.14
C LEU A 437 22.99 5.39 -28.39
N ALA A 438 23.77 5.41 -27.33
CA ALA A 438 25.22 5.39 -27.43
C ALA A 438 25.70 3.95 -27.75
N ALA A 439 26.90 3.80 -28.30
CA ALA A 439 27.51 2.48 -28.48
C ALA A 439 27.97 1.89 -27.15
N GLY A 440 27.97 0.56 -27.05
CA GLY A 440 28.40 -0.18 -25.88
C GLY A 440 27.25 -0.70 -25.02
N LYS A 441 27.59 -1.16 -23.82
CA LYS A 441 26.60 -1.73 -22.88
C LYS A 441 25.71 -0.64 -22.28
N GLN A 442 24.42 -0.87 -22.30
CA GLN A 442 23.39 0.01 -21.72
C GLN A 442 22.31 -0.84 -21.07
N THR A 443 21.54 -0.26 -20.16
CA THR A 443 20.37 -0.90 -19.55
C THR A 443 19.12 -0.34 -20.17
N LEU A 444 18.30 -1.22 -20.76
CA LEU A 444 16.93 -0.96 -21.15
C LEU A 444 16.04 -1.25 -19.96
N ARG A 445 15.06 -0.36 -19.71
CA ARG A 445 13.95 -0.64 -18.77
C ARG A 445 12.64 -0.58 -19.51
N LEU A 446 11.87 -1.64 -19.41
CA LEU A 446 10.45 -1.69 -19.74
C LEU A 446 9.65 -1.44 -18.46
N THR A 447 8.77 -0.44 -18.46
CA THR A 447 7.85 -0.17 -17.34
C THR A 447 6.42 -0.35 -17.81
N ILE A 448 5.63 -1.04 -17.01
CA ILE A 448 4.20 -1.25 -17.24
C ILE A 448 3.44 -0.06 -16.63
N ASN A 449 2.65 0.65 -17.43
CA ASN A 449 1.89 1.80 -16.96
C ASN A 449 0.42 1.49 -16.69
N THR A 450 -0.08 0.38 -17.26
CA THR A 450 -1.49 -0.07 -17.11
C THR A 450 -1.50 -1.54 -16.72
N ASN A 451 -2.34 -1.92 -15.74
CA ASN A 451 -2.48 -3.32 -15.31
C ASN A 451 -2.90 -4.24 -16.46
N TYR A 452 -2.41 -5.47 -16.42
CA TYR A 452 -2.81 -6.57 -17.31
C TYR A 452 -2.50 -6.31 -18.79
N ILE A 453 -1.19 -6.26 -19.10
CA ILE A 453 -0.67 -6.26 -20.46
C ILE A 453 0.32 -7.42 -20.62
N ASN A 454 0.22 -8.13 -21.74
CA ASN A 454 1.24 -9.09 -22.14
C ASN A 454 2.23 -8.42 -23.10
N VAL A 455 3.53 -8.54 -22.84
CA VAL A 455 4.59 -8.03 -23.72
C VAL A 455 5.45 -9.20 -24.19
N ASP A 456 5.50 -9.39 -25.49
CA ASP A 456 6.27 -10.47 -26.15
C ASP A 456 7.71 -10.03 -26.40
N TRP A 457 7.90 -8.91 -27.14
CA TRP A 457 9.23 -8.40 -27.42
C TRP A 457 9.25 -6.88 -27.72
N ILE A 458 10.49 -6.33 -27.65
CA ILE A 458 10.83 -4.96 -28.02
C ILE A 458 11.94 -5.03 -29.07
N LYS A 459 11.73 -4.44 -30.26
CA LYS A 459 12.67 -4.48 -31.39
C LYS A 459 13.26 -3.11 -31.68
N PHE A 460 14.57 -3.08 -31.84
CA PHE A 460 15.34 -1.90 -32.23
C PHE A 460 15.83 -2.06 -33.68
N VAL A 461 15.43 -1.14 -34.57
CA VAL A 461 15.73 -1.14 -35.99
C VAL A 461 16.62 0.07 -36.34
N ASP A 462 17.78 -0.19 -36.97
CA ASP A 462 18.64 0.87 -37.50
C ASP A 462 18.11 1.35 -38.88
N GLU A 463 17.52 2.53 -38.93
CA GLU A 463 17.01 3.11 -40.18
C GLU A 463 18.11 3.51 -41.16
N SER A 464 19.34 3.74 -40.71
CA SER A 464 20.44 4.07 -41.57
C SER A 464 20.88 2.93 -42.50
N ALA A 465 20.48 1.70 -42.20
CA ALA A 465 20.78 0.50 -42.99
C ALA A 465 19.82 0.28 -44.18
N GLN A 466 18.68 0.96 -44.21
CA GLN A 466 17.67 0.80 -45.27
C GLN A 466 17.91 1.69 -46.54
N SER A 467 18.86 2.62 -46.51
CA SER A 467 19.12 3.54 -47.65
C SER A 467 20.15 3.04 -48.66
N SER A 468 20.59 1.77 -48.60
CA SER A 468 21.59 1.21 -49.53
C SER A 468 21.10 -0.03 -50.30
N SER A 469 19.91 0.02 -50.93
CA SER A 469 19.59 -0.92 -52.02
C SER A 469 19.08 -0.14 -53.24
N SER A 470 20.03 0.14 -54.11
CA SER A 470 20.06 0.39 -55.56
C SER A 470 18.72 0.57 -56.31
N VAL A 471 18.65 1.73 -56.90
CA VAL A 471 17.83 2.05 -58.05
C VAL A 471 18.45 1.48 -59.34
N PRO A 472 17.65 0.97 -60.29
CA PRO A 472 17.92 1.21 -61.70
C PRO A 472 16.95 2.25 -62.25
N GLN A 473 17.54 3.25 -62.83
CA GLN A 473 17.01 4.36 -63.55
C GLN A 473 16.31 3.88 -64.85
N SER A 474 15.12 4.37 -65.16
CA SER A 474 14.75 4.62 -66.56
C SER A 474 13.82 5.83 -66.67
N SER A 475 14.24 6.65 -67.58
CA SER A 475 13.79 7.96 -68.01
C SER A 475 12.36 8.01 -68.59
N SER A 476 11.60 9.07 -68.33
CA SER A 476 11.32 10.12 -69.36
C SER A 476 10.17 11.04 -68.92
N SER A 477 10.52 12.29 -68.90
CA SER A 477 9.88 13.49 -69.47
C SER A 477 8.44 13.88 -69.10
N ALA A 478 8.41 15.13 -68.69
CA ALA A 478 7.48 16.23 -69.05
C ALA A 478 6.65 16.79 -67.86
N ASN A 479 7.07 17.98 -67.50
CA ASN A 479 6.36 19.09 -66.87
C ASN A 479 5.28 19.67 -67.85
N PRO A 480 4.35 20.58 -67.47
CA PRO A 480 4.50 21.61 -66.44
C PRO A 480 3.23 22.03 -65.64
N ALA A 481 3.49 22.71 -64.50
CA ALA A 481 2.86 23.95 -64.01
C ALA A 481 1.35 23.96 -63.69
N VAL A 482 0.92 24.48 -62.56
CA VAL A 482 0.87 25.89 -62.14
C VAL A 482 0.22 25.94 -60.68
N SER A 483 0.89 26.71 -59.83
CA SER A 483 0.43 27.64 -58.78
C SER A 483 -0.86 27.39 -58.01
N SER A 484 -0.83 27.52 -56.72
CA SER A 484 -0.83 28.79 -55.98
C SER A 484 -0.86 28.56 -54.46
N SER A 485 0.04 29.23 -53.80
CA SER A 485 -0.08 30.09 -52.61
C SER A 485 -1.06 29.73 -51.50
N SER A 486 -0.57 29.57 -50.35
CA SER A 486 -0.45 30.49 -49.22
C SER A 486 -0.63 29.65 -47.93
N ALA A 487 -0.05 29.83 -46.85
CA ALA A 487 0.54 30.88 -46.11
C ALA A 487 1.20 30.28 -44.89
N LEU A 488 2.37 30.75 -44.60
CA LEU A 488 3.03 30.61 -43.29
C LEU A 488 2.12 31.14 -42.18
N ALA A 489 1.87 30.35 -41.19
CA ALA A 489 1.49 30.87 -39.87
C ALA A 489 2.58 30.49 -38.90
N GLN A 490 3.53 31.37 -38.70
CA GLN A 490 4.31 31.48 -37.50
C GLN A 490 3.34 31.69 -36.35
N SER A 491 3.29 30.80 -35.40
CA SER A 491 2.72 31.12 -34.09
C SER A 491 3.85 31.39 -33.10
N SER A 492 4.05 32.69 -32.91
CA SER A 492 4.79 33.30 -31.83
C SER A 492 4.38 32.72 -30.50
N SER A 493 5.39 32.40 -29.67
CA SER A 493 5.24 32.16 -28.23
C SER A 493 4.65 33.39 -27.56
N SER A 494 3.35 33.38 -27.31
CA SER A 494 2.73 34.25 -26.32
C SER A 494 2.46 33.42 -25.07
N ALA A 495 3.12 33.82 -23.98
CA ALA A 495 2.83 33.32 -22.65
C ALA A 495 1.36 33.63 -22.29
N THR A 496 0.49 32.68 -22.54
CA THR A 496 -0.90 32.77 -22.12
C THR A 496 -0.98 32.40 -20.63
N ASN A 497 -1.44 33.38 -19.83
CA ASN A 497 -1.90 33.12 -18.47
C ASN A 497 -2.80 31.89 -18.47
N ALA A 498 -2.36 30.81 -17.83
CA ALA A 498 -3.18 29.63 -17.67
C ALA A 498 -4.35 29.98 -16.72
N ILE A 499 -5.45 30.37 -17.32
CA ILE A 499 -6.74 30.42 -16.65
C ILE A 499 -7.06 28.97 -16.34
N VAL A 500 -7.19 28.64 -15.06
CA VAL A 500 -7.75 27.35 -14.62
C VAL A 500 -9.13 27.25 -15.27
N GLN A 501 -9.28 26.39 -16.27
CA GLN A 501 -10.54 26.24 -16.98
C GLN A 501 -11.62 25.86 -15.98
N LYS A 502 -12.79 26.47 -16.11
CA LYS A 502 -13.97 26.17 -15.31
C LYS A 502 -14.59 24.86 -15.80
N ILE A 503 -13.87 23.75 -15.55
CA ILE A 503 -14.35 22.40 -15.83
C ILE A 503 -15.27 22.03 -14.67
N ALA A 504 -16.57 21.95 -14.94
CA ALA A 504 -17.55 21.44 -13.97
C ALA A 504 -17.38 19.92 -13.82
N PHE A 505 -17.56 19.40 -12.62
CA PHE A 505 -17.60 17.96 -12.38
C PHE A 505 -18.91 17.37 -12.88
N GLU A 506 -18.88 16.15 -13.42
CA GLU A 506 -20.03 15.50 -14.08
C GLU A 506 -21.25 15.33 -13.16
N HIS A 507 -21.04 15.25 -11.85
CA HIS A 507 -22.09 15.02 -10.86
C HIS A 507 -22.35 16.22 -9.92
N GLY A 508 -21.98 17.44 -10.32
CA GLY A 508 -22.16 18.65 -9.51
C GLY A 508 -21.15 18.74 -8.39
N VAL A 509 -21.56 19.18 -7.18
CA VAL A 509 -20.65 19.28 -6.02
C VAL A 509 -20.32 17.89 -5.50
N ALA A 510 -19.07 17.49 -5.59
CA ALA A 510 -18.55 16.18 -5.19
C ALA A 510 -17.36 16.31 -4.24
N MET A 511 -17.09 15.25 -3.48
CA MET A 511 -15.85 15.14 -2.71
C MET A 511 -14.69 14.87 -3.68
N VAL A 512 -13.76 15.80 -3.74
CA VAL A 512 -12.59 15.75 -4.64
C VAL A 512 -11.33 15.59 -3.82
N ARG A 513 -10.59 14.52 -4.07
CA ARG A 513 -9.23 14.35 -3.56
C ARG A 513 -8.28 15.12 -4.48
N TYR A 514 -7.45 15.98 -3.91
CA TYR A 514 -6.42 16.68 -4.66
C TYR A 514 -5.03 16.51 -4.05
N GLN A 515 -4.04 16.62 -4.90
CA GLN A 515 -2.62 16.67 -4.56
C GLN A 515 -1.97 17.79 -5.37
N VAL A 516 -1.20 18.66 -4.72
CA VAL A 516 -0.47 19.76 -5.37
C VAL A 516 1.02 19.48 -5.27
N PHE A 517 1.68 19.48 -6.41
CA PHE A 517 3.11 19.24 -6.55
C PHE A 517 3.81 20.52 -7.05
N ASP A 518 5.06 20.72 -6.70
CA ASP A 518 5.93 21.67 -7.36
C ASP A 518 6.32 21.19 -8.76
N LEU A 519 7.09 22.00 -9.49
CA LEU A 519 7.54 21.64 -10.84
C LEU A 519 8.60 20.54 -10.86
N ASN A 520 9.17 20.19 -9.70
CA ASN A 520 10.13 19.09 -9.55
C ASN A 520 9.43 17.77 -9.15
N GLY A 521 8.09 17.78 -9.05
CA GLY A 521 7.30 16.60 -8.68
C GLY A 521 7.18 16.36 -7.18
N GLN A 522 7.66 17.28 -6.32
CA GLN A 522 7.53 17.17 -4.87
C GLN A 522 6.09 17.50 -4.44
N LEU A 523 5.46 16.62 -3.67
CA LEU A 523 4.15 16.84 -3.09
C LEU A 523 4.20 17.96 -2.04
N ILE A 524 3.46 19.04 -2.30
CA ILE A 524 3.41 20.23 -1.42
C ILE A 524 2.17 20.21 -0.53
N LYS A 525 1.05 19.70 -1.06
CA LYS A 525 -0.22 19.69 -0.33
C LYS A 525 -1.16 18.61 -0.84
N SER A 526 -1.89 17.98 0.08
CA SER A 526 -2.94 17.01 -0.24
C SER A 526 -4.10 17.18 0.73
N ALA A 527 -5.33 17.13 0.23
CA ALA A 527 -6.55 17.07 1.05
C ALA A 527 -7.77 16.65 0.20
N ASN A 528 -8.90 16.44 0.88
CA ASN A 528 -10.19 16.26 0.27
C ASN A 528 -11.02 17.53 0.45
N VAL A 529 -11.67 18.02 -0.61
CA VAL A 529 -12.55 19.19 -0.57
C VAL A 529 -13.86 18.90 -1.28
N MET A 530 -14.93 19.53 -0.82
CA MET A 530 -16.19 19.56 -1.56
C MET A 530 -16.13 20.69 -2.58
N ALA A 531 -16.23 20.37 -3.85
CA ALA A 531 -16.20 21.34 -4.95
C ALA A 531 -17.08 20.91 -6.12
N GLY A 532 -17.61 21.88 -6.85
CA GLY A 532 -18.39 21.65 -8.07
C GLY A 532 -17.59 21.85 -9.35
N SER A 533 -16.33 22.24 -9.24
CA SER A 533 -15.43 22.42 -10.37
C SER A 533 -13.97 22.43 -9.97
N VAL A 534 -13.07 22.18 -10.95
CA VAL A 534 -11.62 22.26 -10.75
C VAL A 534 -11.18 23.65 -10.26
N SER A 535 -11.79 24.71 -10.77
CA SER A 535 -11.52 26.08 -10.36
C SER A 535 -11.90 26.35 -8.91
N GLU A 536 -13.02 25.81 -8.46
CA GLU A 536 -13.45 25.90 -7.06
C GLU A 536 -12.52 25.11 -6.14
N ALA A 537 -12.18 23.88 -6.50
CA ALA A 537 -11.21 23.06 -5.78
C ALA A 537 -9.86 23.80 -5.67
N TRP A 538 -9.35 24.39 -6.75
CA TRP A 538 -8.11 25.18 -6.70
C TRP A 538 -8.20 26.37 -5.75
N ASN A 539 -9.31 27.09 -5.75
CA ASN A 539 -9.51 28.22 -4.84
C ASN A 539 -9.48 27.84 -3.36
N LEU A 540 -9.97 26.64 -3.03
CA LEU A 540 -9.94 26.10 -1.67
C LEU A 540 -8.54 25.63 -1.27
N VAL A 541 -7.76 25.07 -2.21
CA VAL A 541 -6.47 24.45 -1.89
C VAL A 541 -5.27 25.39 -1.98
N LYS A 542 -5.36 26.47 -2.74
CA LYS A 542 -4.25 27.42 -2.95
C LYS A 542 -3.83 28.18 -1.70
N THR A 543 -4.67 28.23 -0.67
CA THR A 543 -4.39 28.93 0.59
C THR A 543 -3.12 28.36 1.26
N GLY A 544 -2.17 29.25 1.58
CA GLY A 544 -0.90 28.88 2.19
C GLY A 544 0.21 28.45 1.21
N LEU A 545 -0.07 28.39 -0.09
CA LEU A 545 0.96 28.20 -1.10
C LEU A 545 1.69 29.51 -1.40
N ARG A 546 2.97 29.41 -1.80
CA ARG A 546 3.73 30.57 -2.29
C ARG A 546 3.34 30.89 -3.73
N LYS A 547 3.57 32.12 -4.19
CA LYS A 547 3.42 32.47 -5.61
C LYS A 547 4.30 31.56 -6.46
N GLY A 548 3.75 30.99 -7.51
CA GLY A 548 4.48 30.05 -8.36
C GLY A 548 3.59 29.22 -9.27
N ALA A 549 4.22 28.36 -10.05
CA ALA A 549 3.55 27.36 -10.89
C ALA A 549 3.56 26.00 -10.16
N TYR A 550 2.45 25.27 -10.24
CA TYR A 550 2.24 23.98 -9.59
C TYR A 550 1.55 23.02 -10.54
N VAL A 551 1.65 21.74 -10.25
CA VAL A 551 0.84 20.68 -10.86
C VAL A 551 -0.18 20.23 -9.82
N MET A 552 -1.46 20.30 -10.14
CA MET A 552 -2.53 19.79 -9.29
C MET A 552 -3.10 18.52 -9.90
N ARG A 553 -3.01 17.41 -9.17
CA ARG A 553 -3.72 16.17 -9.47
C ARG A 553 -5.01 16.16 -8.66
N TYR A 554 -6.13 15.79 -9.27
CA TYR A 554 -7.41 15.66 -8.58
C TYR A 554 -8.17 14.44 -9.09
N SER A 555 -9.00 13.85 -8.22
CA SER A 555 -9.91 12.76 -8.55
C SER A 555 -11.24 12.95 -7.83
N GLU A 556 -12.34 12.68 -8.52
CA GLU A 556 -13.66 12.53 -7.92
C GLU A 556 -13.84 11.09 -7.42
N ALA A 557 -14.70 10.88 -6.41
CA ALA A 557 -14.98 9.55 -5.90
C ALA A 557 -15.56 8.65 -7.01
N GLY A 558 -14.86 7.56 -7.32
CA GLY A 558 -15.26 6.60 -8.36
C GLY A 558 -14.85 6.97 -9.80
N GLN A 559 -14.10 8.06 -10.00
CA GLN A 559 -13.56 8.49 -11.29
C GLN A 559 -12.02 8.45 -11.29
N GLY A 560 -11.44 8.39 -12.48
CA GLY A 560 -9.98 8.45 -12.66
C GLY A 560 -9.36 9.75 -12.16
N SER A 561 -8.03 9.78 -12.01
CA SER A 561 -7.32 11.01 -11.63
C SER A 561 -7.00 11.88 -12.84
N HIS A 562 -7.14 13.19 -12.67
CA HIS A 562 -6.83 14.20 -13.69
C HIS A 562 -5.70 15.12 -13.21
N VAL A 563 -4.91 15.63 -14.14
CA VAL A 563 -3.78 16.51 -13.83
C VAL A 563 -3.94 17.85 -14.57
N VAL A 564 -3.79 18.95 -13.83
CA VAL A 564 -3.80 20.30 -14.40
C VAL A 564 -2.59 21.09 -13.91
N LYS A 565 -2.01 21.93 -14.78
CA LYS A 565 -1.03 22.92 -14.36
C LYS A 565 -1.76 24.17 -13.86
N VAL A 566 -1.41 24.63 -12.67
CA VAL A 566 -2.01 25.79 -12.01
C VAL A 566 -0.94 26.81 -11.64
N ARG A 567 -1.30 28.07 -11.61
CA ARG A 567 -0.38 29.14 -11.23
C ARG A 567 -1.02 30.02 -10.16
N LEU A 568 -0.29 30.28 -9.10
CA LEU A 568 -0.64 31.26 -8.08
C LEU A 568 0.14 32.56 -8.36
N GLN A 569 -0.60 33.61 -8.67
CA GLN A 569 -0.06 34.95 -8.95
C GLN A 569 0.23 35.74 -7.68
#